data_83a7db545b9a611add7501dbddfede56
#
_entry.id   83a7db545b9a611add7501dbddfede56
#
_cell.length_a   1.000
_cell.length_b   1.000
_cell.length_c   1.000
_cell.angle_alpha   90.00
_cell.angle_beta   90.00
_cell.angle_gamma   90.00
#
_symmetry.space_group_name_H-M   'P 1'
#
loop_
_entity.id
_entity.type
_entity.pdbx_description
1 polymer ?
#
loop_
_entity_poly.entity_id
_entity_poly.type
_entity_poly.pdbx_seq_one_letter_code
_entity_poly.pdbx_strand_id
1 'polypeptide(L)'
;MFPWLTASLLLPIVGAVVVALLPKPSGEGDQPSRTDLPQKVALGFSLLTLVVVGVIGFGFDVNGDRYQFVEDHTWIEAFGAHYAVGVDGIGLTLLILTAILTPVVILASWRDGDRGRWGANSFFAWMLALEGLALGVFAALDVFLFYVLFEATLIPIYFLIGGFGGARRSYAAVKFLIFSLLGGLLMLASVVGLYVVSADSETGPTYLLTELSQVTAGLDNDLGRWLFLGFFIAFAIKAPMFPVHTWLPTVAQEATPGTSVLLVSILDKIGTFGMIRYCLGLFPEASQWATPVVLVLAVVSVLYGGLLAIGQRSIPRLIAYTSVSHFGLIVLGIFVLNSYGQTGSTLYMFNHGLSTAALFLVTGFLISRRGSQQIRDYGGVEAVAPVLAGTFLLAGLSSLSLPGLSPFISEFLVLLGAFAHNWWYAAFAVLGIVLAALYILLTYQRVMTGPTHPSVAGMKDLNLREVGALAPLLLLIVVLGFFPKPLTAIINPAVADTLEQVGVTDPAPAVPGGTSASAEEESQP
;
A
#
# COMPACT_ATOMS: atom_id res chain seq x y z
N MET A 1 17.23 21.69 -12.96
CA MET A 1 16.74 21.47 -11.57
C MET A 1 17.39 20.20 -11.04
N PHE A 2 17.65 20.07 -9.74
CA PHE A 2 18.23 18.81 -9.23
C PHE A 2 17.22 17.66 -9.38
N PRO A 3 17.62 16.47 -9.86
CA PRO A 3 16.70 15.35 -10.12
C PRO A 3 16.32 14.63 -8.82
N TRP A 4 15.41 15.23 -8.05
CA TRP A 4 15.03 14.75 -6.72
C TRP A 4 14.33 13.38 -6.74
N LEU A 5 13.47 13.16 -7.75
CA LEU A 5 12.75 11.88 -7.86
C LEU A 5 13.68 10.74 -8.27
N THR A 6 14.53 10.97 -9.28
CA THR A 6 15.57 10.02 -9.65
C THR A 6 16.51 9.73 -8.48
N ALA A 7 16.90 10.76 -7.70
CA ALA A 7 17.71 10.57 -6.51
C ALA A 7 17.02 9.70 -5.46
N SER A 8 15.71 9.92 -5.20
CA SER A 8 14.95 9.14 -4.24
C SER A 8 14.84 7.65 -4.62
N LEU A 9 14.73 7.35 -5.91
CA LEU A 9 14.66 6.00 -6.47
C LEU A 9 16.03 5.31 -6.48
N LEU A 10 17.07 6.01 -6.96
CA LEU A 10 18.39 5.40 -7.15
C LEU A 10 19.13 5.20 -5.82
N LEU A 11 18.92 6.08 -4.85
CA LEU A 11 19.63 6.02 -3.57
C LEU A 11 19.46 4.67 -2.85
N PRO A 12 18.24 4.13 -2.64
CA PRO A 12 18.08 2.81 -2.03
C PRO A 12 18.56 1.67 -2.95
N ILE A 13 18.51 1.82 -4.28
CA ILE A 13 19.06 0.83 -5.21
C ILE A 13 20.58 0.76 -5.08
N VAL A 14 21.27 1.92 -5.02
CA VAL A 14 22.72 1.97 -4.75
C VAL A 14 23.01 1.36 -3.39
N GLY A 15 22.20 1.69 -2.37
CA GLY A 15 22.29 1.08 -1.05
C GLY A 15 22.16 -0.44 -1.08
N ALA A 16 21.25 -0.97 -1.90
CA ALA A 16 21.07 -2.41 -2.09
C ALA A 16 22.35 -3.07 -2.65
N VAL A 17 22.96 -2.46 -3.67
CA VAL A 17 24.22 -2.95 -4.25
C VAL A 17 25.34 -2.89 -3.22
N VAL A 18 25.48 -1.77 -2.50
CA VAL A 18 26.51 -1.62 -1.46
C VAL A 18 26.35 -2.69 -0.39
N VAL A 19 25.13 -2.89 0.14
CA VAL A 19 24.86 -3.91 1.18
C VAL A 19 25.12 -5.32 0.68
N ALA A 20 24.75 -5.62 -0.58
CA ALA A 20 25.01 -6.93 -1.18
C ALA A 20 26.50 -7.26 -1.30
N LEU A 21 27.34 -6.26 -1.56
CA LEU A 21 28.79 -6.38 -1.73
C LEU A 21 29.58 -6.33 -0.43
N LEU A 22 28.95 -6.06 0.72
CA LEU A 22 29.63 -6.05 2.01
C LEU A 22 30.28 -7.41 2.29
N PRO A 23 31.47 -7.42 2.94
CA PRO A 23 32.14 -8.66 3.33
C PRO A 23 31.22 -9.54 4.19
N LYS A 24 31.14 -10.81 3.85
CA LYS A 24 30.50 -11.79 4.74
C LYS A 24 31.37 -12.02 5.94
N PRO A 25 30.80 -12.17 7.16
CA PRO A 25 31.57 -12.48 8.34
C PRO A 25 32.38 -13.77 8.10
N SER A 26 33.69 -13.66 7.98
CA SER A 26 34.60 -14.82 7.90
C SER A 26 34.82 -15.34 9.33
N GLY A 27 34.14 -16.41 9.69
CA GLY A 27 34.39 -17.12 10.94
C GLY A 27 35.59 -18.05 10.79
N GLU A 28 36.77 -17.63 11.19
CA GLU A 28 37.82 -18.54 11.63
C GLU A 28 37.63 -18.73 13.15
N GLY A 29 37.05 -19.88 13.54
CA GLY A 29 36.80 -20.23 14.94
C GLY A 29 35.29 -20.35 15.25
N ASP A 30 34.97 -21.10 16.29
CA ASP A 30 33.64 -21.56 16.74
C ASP A 30 32.62 -20.47 17.09
N GLN A 31 32.90 -19.18 16.81
CA GLN A 31 31.93 -18.07 16.89
C GLN A 31 32.02 -17.18 15.66
N PRO A 32 30.98 -17.14 14.81
CA PRO A 32 30.92 -16.15 13.76
C PRO A 32 30.93 -14.75 14.38
N SER A 33 31.90 -13.91 14.01
CA SER A 33 31.91 -12.50 14.40
C SER A 33 30.64 -11.82 13.78
N ARG A 34 29.59 -11.66 14.59
CA ARG A 34 28.36 -11.02 14.17
C ARG A 34 28.60 -9.52 13.98
N THR A 35 28.74 -9.10 12.73
CA THR A 35 28.78 -7.68 12.42
C THR A 35 27.34 -7.23 12.05
N ASP A 36 26.81 -6.22 12.73
CA ASP A 36 25.54 -5.57 12.38
C ASP A 36 25.75 -4.56 11.23
N LEU A 37 26.81 -4.72 10.43
CA LEU A 37 27.16 -3.77 9.38
C LEU A 37 26.12 -3.69 8.25
N PRO A 38 25.60 -4.81 7.70
CA PRO A 38 24.55 -4.75 6.67
C PRO A 38 23.29 -4.02 7.13
N GLN A 39 22.86 -4.26 8.37
CA GLN A 39 21.71 -3.60 8.98
C GLN A 39 21.91 -2.09 9.11
N LYS A 40 23.08 -1.68 9.62
CA LYS A 40 23.41 -0.26 9.83
C LYS A 40 23.52 0.49 8.51
N VAL A 41 24.16 -0.11 7.51
CA VAL A 41 24.30 0.49 6.17
C VAL A 41 22.92 0.60 5.50
N ALA A 42 22.11 -0.46 5.55
CA ALA A 42 20.76 -0.45 4.99
C ALA A 42 19.89 0.62 5.68
N LEU A 43 19.94 0.71 7.01
CA LEU A 43 19.23 1.74 7.75
C LEU A 43 19.71 3.14 7.38
N GLY A 44 21.01 3.34 7.18
CA GLY A 44 21.59 4.62 6.75
C GLY A 44 21.04 5.07 5.39
N PHE A 45 21.01 4.17 4.39
CA PHE A 45 20.48 4.46 3.07
C PHE A 45 18.97 4.74 3.10
N SER A 46 18.17 3.95 3.82
CA SER A 46 16.73 4.17 3.93
C SER A 46 16.38 5.48 4.67
N LEU A 47 17.15 5.87 5.70
CA LEU A 47 16.98 7.16 6.38
C LEU A 47 17.36 8.32 5.45
N LEU A 48 18.40 8.17 4.65
CA LEU A 48 18.77 9.19 3.67
C LEU A 48 17.70 9.32 2.58
N THR A 49 17.11 8.20 2.14
CA THR A 49 15.95 8.21 1.23
C THR A 49 14.76 8.94 1.86
N LEU A 50 14.47 8.70 3.13
CA LEU A 50 13.42 9.41 3.87
C LEU A 50 13.68 10.93 3.89
N VAL A 51 14.93 11.36 4.07
CA VAL A 51 15.28 12.79 4.01
C VAL A 51 15.03 13.36 2.61
N VAL A 52 15.45 12.66 1.55
CA VAL A 52 15.22 13.10 0.16
C VAL A 52 13.72 13.22 -0.15
N VAL A 53 12.93 12.20 0.22
CA VAL A 53 11.46 12.25 0.06
C VAL A 53 10.84 13.36 0.92
N GLY A 54 11.40 13.62 2.11
CA GLY A 54 11.01 14.76 2.95
C GLY A 54 11.24 16.09 2.25
N VAL A 55 12.38 16.27 1.58
CA VAL A 55 12.67 17.50 0.78
C VAL A 55 11.64 17.65 -0.35
N ILE A 56 11.29 16.57 -1.05
CA ILE A 56 10.25 16.59 -2.09
C ILE A 56 8.90 17.01 -1.46
N GLY A 57 8.53 16.41 -0.32
CA GLY A 57 7.27 16.73 0.37
C GLY A 57 7.18 18.19 0.86
N PHE A 58 8.26 18.74 1.38
CA PHE A 58 8.30 20.17 1.79
C PHE A 58 8.33 21.13 0.61
N GLY A 59 8.90 20.71 -0.53
CA GLY A 59 8.95 21.50 -1.75
C GLY A 59 7.71 21.39 -2.64
N PHE A 60 6.77 20.51 -2.31
CA PHE A 60 5.54 20.30 -3.07
C PHE A 60 4.56 21.47 -2.84
N ASP A 61 4.15 22.12 -3.93
CA ASP A 61 3.14 23.20 -3.89
C ASP A 61 1.73 22.60 -4.10
N VAL A 62 0.91 22.68 -3.06
CA VAL A 62 -0.47 22.15 -3.08
C VAL A 62 -1.36 22.88 -4.11
N ASN A 63 -1.04 24.12 -4.44
CA ASN A 63 -1.78 24.95 -5.40
C ASN A 63 -1.07 25.06 -6.77
N GLY A 64 0.03 24.33 -6.96
CA GLY A 64 0.81 24.31 -8.20
C GLY A 64 0.26 23.33 -9.22
N ASP A 65 1.10 23.06 -10.25
CA ASP A 65 0.75 22.09 -11.29
C ASP A 65 0.50 20.70 -10.72
N ARG A 66 -0.37 19.93 -11.39
CA ARG A 66 -0.74 18.56 -10.98
C ARG A 66 0.48 17.67 -10.78
N TYR A 67 1.39 17.65 -11.76
CA TYR A 67 2.64 16.90 -11.67
C TYR A 67 3.81 17.83 -11.41
N GLN A 68 4.52 17.59 -10.31
CA GLN A 68 5.67 18.39 -9.89
C GLN A 68 6.94 17.55 -9.84
N PHE A 69 8.10 18.22 -9.80
CA PHE A 69 9.42 17.59 -9.89
C PHE A 69 9.59 16.72 -11.13
N VAL A 70 8.95 17.12 -12.24
CA VAL A 70 8.95 16.35 -13.48
C VAL A 70 10.36 16.25 -14.05
N GLU A 71 10.78 15.03 -14.33
CA GLU A 71 12.02 14.68 -15.03
C GLU A 71 11.63 13.82 -16.22
N ASP A 72 11.89 14.28 -17.43
CA ASP A 72 11.54 13.58 -18.68
C ASP A 72 12.76 13.47 -19.58
N HIS A 73 13.10 12.24 -19.96
CA HIS A 73 14.20 11.90 -20.82
C HIS A 73 13.79 10.77 -21.76
N THR A 74 13.97 10.94 -23.07
CA THR A 74 13.72 9.87 -24.04
C THR A 74 14.59 8.66 -23.71
N TRP A 75 13.95 7.50 -23.54
CA TRP A 75 14.62 6.26 -23.18
C TRP A 75 14.74 5.32 -24.40
N ILE A 76 13.60 4.97 -25.01
CA ILE A 76 13.57 4.11 -26.20
C ILE A 76 12.75 4.83 -27.28
N GLU A 77 13.44 5.61 -28.12
CA GLU A 77 12.83 6.45 -29.14
C GLU A 77 11.94 5.64 -30.10
N ALA A 78 12.39 4.43 -30.50
CA ALA A 78 11.65 3.56 -31.43
C ALA A 78 10.26 3.15 -30.92
N PHE A 79 10.03 3.19 -29.60
CA PHE A 79 8.75 2.84 -28.96
C PHE A 79 8.03 4.05 -28.37
N GLY A 80 8.61 5.25 -28.45
CA GLY A 80 8.08 6.42 -27.75
C GLY A 80 8.07 6.26 -26.22
N ALA A 81 8.99 5.45 -25.66
CA ALA A 81 9.11 5.24 -24.24
C ALA A 81 10.09 6.23 -23.62
N HIS A 82 9.69 6.84 -22.51
CA HIS A 82 10.45 7.84 -21.78
C HIS A 82 10.80 7.38 -20.36
N TYR A 83 11.95 7.78 -19.88
CA TYR A 83 12.18 7.87 -18.45
C TYR A 83 11.51 9.16 -17.96
N ALA A 84 10.24 9.07 -17.69
CA ALA A 84 9.45 10.20 -17.22
C ALA A 84 8.92 9.92 -15.81
N VAL A 85 9.33 10.75 -14.86
CA VAL A 85 8.90 10.67 -13.46
C VAL A 85 8.41 12.05 -13.01
N GLY A 86 7.40 12.03 -12.15
CA GLY A 86 6.78 13.21 -11.54
C GLY A 86 5.79 12.79 -10.47
N VAL A 87 5.42 13.68 -9.58
CA VAL A 87 4.47 13.36 -8.52
C VAL A 87 3.31 14.32 -8.48
N ASP A 88 2.12 13.76 -8.25
CA ASP A 88 0.94 14.47 -7.77
C ASP A 88 0.74 14.18 -6.28
N GLY A 89 -0.31 14.76 -5.68
CA GLY A 89 -0.59 14.56 -4.27
C GLY A 89 -0.83 13.10 -3.85
N ILE A 90 -1.37 12.27 -4.75
CA ILE A 90 -1.60 10.84 -4.50
C ILE A 90 -0.27 10.09 -4.50
N GLY A 91 0.56 10.28 -5.54
CA GLY A 91 1.89 9.69 -5.65
C GLY A 91 2.79 10.10 -4.49
N LEU A 92 2.83 11.39 -4.14
CA LEU A 92 3.61 11.92 -3.02
C LEU A 92 3.21 11.27 -1.68
N THR A 93 1.92 11.10 -1.44
CA THR A 93 1.42 10.42 -0.22
C THR A 93 2.00 9.00 -0.10
N LEU A 94 2.09 8.26 -1.21
CA LEU A 94 2.63 6.90 -1.23
C LEU A 94 4.17 6.85 -1.21
N LEU A 95 4.84 7.85 -1.77
CA LEU A 95 6.30 8.03 -1.60
C LEU A 95 6.64 8.24 -0.12
N ILE A 96 5.92 9.13 0.56
CA ILE A 96 6.11 9.40 2.01
C ILE A 96 5.86 8.13 2.83
N LEU A 97 4.78 7.38 2.54
CA LEU A 97 4.49 6.11 3.22
C LEU A 97 5.64 5.12 3.06
N THR A 98 6.14 4.93 1.83
CA THR A 98 7.23 4.01 1.52
C THR A 98 8.51 4.38 2.27
N ALA A 99 8.89 5.66 2.23
CA ALA A 99 10.08 6.18 2.87
C ALA A 99 10.02 6.12 4.42
N ILE A 100 8.84 6.23 5.03
CA ILE A 100 8.66 6.06 6.48
C ILE A 100 8.73 4.59 6.87
N LEU A 101 8.08 3.70 6.11
CA LEU A 101 7.97 2.28 6.48
C LEU A 101 9.28 1.53 6.34
N THR A 102 10.11 1.81 5.33
CA THR A 102 11.32 1.02 5.07
C THR A 102 12.32 1.08 6.23
N PRO A 103 12.74 2.24 6.78
CA PRO A 103 13.66 2.26 7.93
C PRO A 103 13.06 1.61 9.18
N VAL A 104 11.75 1.74 9.40
CA VAL A 104 11.03 1.07 10.49
C VAL A 104 11.11 -0.44 10.34
N VAL A 105 10.88 -0.96 9.13
CA VAL A 105 10.94 -2.41 8.83
C VAL A 105 12.35 -2.93 8.97
N ILE A 106 13.37 -2.21 8.50
CA ILE A 106 14.79 -2.58 8.67
C ILE A 106 15.13 -2.66 10.16
N LEU A 107 14.72 -1.68 10.95
CA LEU A 107 14.94 -1.65 12.39
C LEU A 107 14.23 -2.79 13.12
N ALA A 108 12.99 -3.11 12.72
CA ALA A 108 12.21 -4.20 13.29
C ALA A 108 12.79 -5.58 12.93
N SER A 109 13.22 -5.76 11.67
CA SER A 109 13.70 -7.04 11.10
C SER A 109 15.19 -7.28 11.31
N TRP A 110 15.80 -6.65 12.31
CA TRP A 110 17.26 -6.64 12.53
C TRP A 110 17.93 -8.00 12.51
N ARG A 111 17.21 -9.05 12.94
CA ARG A 111 17.71 -10.42 13.05
C ARG A 111 17.05 -11.42 12.08
N ASP A 112 16.11 -10.97 11.25
CA ASP A 112 15.38 -11.88 10.36
C ASP A 112 16.27 -12.41 9.23
N GLY A 113 17.22 -11.61 8.76
CA GLY A 113 18.22 -12.01 7.77
C GLY A 113 19.19 -13.11 8.24
N ASP A 114 19.42 -13.23 9.56
CA ASP A 114 20.36 -14.23 10.11
C ASP A 114 19.83 -15.67 9.94
N ARG A 115 18.52 -15.85 9.82
CA ARG A 115 17.85 -17.15 9.71
C ARG A 115 17.68 -17.64 8.27
N GLY A 116 17.95 -16.78 7.29
CA GLY A 116 17.74 -17.05 5.87
C GLY A 116 18.89 -17.81 5.20
N ARG A 117 18.60 -18.41 4.05
CA ARG A 117 19.56 -19.17 3.24
C ARG A 117 20.76 -18.32 2.76
N TRP A 118 20.55 -17.00 2.54
CA TRP A 118 21.53 -16.13 1.88
C TRP A 118 22.16 -15.08 2.81
N GLY A 119 21.76 -15.06 4.08
CA GLY A 119 22.33 -14.18 5.11
C GLY A 119 21.79 -12.74 5.07
N ALA A 120 22.21 -11.94 6.06
CA ALA A 120 21.70 -10.59 6.30
C ALA A 120 21.97 -9.62 5.13
N ASN A 121 23.14 -9.71 4.47
CA ASN A 121 23.47 -8.86 3.32
C ASN A 121 22.38 -8.94 2.24
N SER A 122 22.03 -10.18 1.85
CA SER A 122 21.01 -10.40 0.81
C SER A 122 19.61 -9.95 1.26
N PHE A 123 19.26 -10.17 2.54
CA PHE A 123 17.97 -9.77 3.08
C PHE A 123 17.74 -8.26 3.01
N PHE A 124 18.70 -7.49 3.53
CA PHE A 124 18.59 -6.03 3.54
C PHE A 124 18.81 -5.41 2.17
N ALA A 125 19.63 -6.02 1.31
CA ALA A 125 19.77 -5.60 -0.08
C ALA A 125 18.44 -5.70 -0.83
N TRP A 126 17.69 -6.80 -0.70
CA TRP A 126 16.38 -6.94 -1.32
C TRP A 126 15.34 -5.97 -0.76
N MET A 127 15.40 -5.62 0.53
CA MET A 127 14.52 -4.60 1.12
C MET A 127 14.76 -3.22 0.50
N LEU A 128 16.01 -2.80 0.37
CA LEU A 128 16.37 -1.52 -0.25
C LEU A 128 16.04 -1.50 -1.74
N ALA A 129 16.32 -2.59 -2.48
CA ALA A 129 15.95 -2.69 -3.88
C ALA A 129 14.43 -2.53 -4.07
N LEU A 130 13.64 -3.12 -3.18
CA LEU A 130 12.20 -2.99 -3.21
C LEU A 130 11.74 -1.55 -2.92
N GLU A 131 12.36 -0.87 -1.97
CA GLU A 131 12.11 0.54 -1.67
C GLU A 131 12.29 1.40 -2.93
N GLY A 132 13.45 1.30 -3.59
CA GLY A 132 13.74 2.09 -4.78
C GLY A 132 12.77 1.81 -5.93
N LEU A 133 12.47 0.54 -6.20
CA LEU A 133 11.52 0.17 -7.24
C LEU A 133 10.09 0.66 -6.92
N ALA A 134 9.64 0.57 -5.68
CA ALA A 134 8.33 1.06 -5.27
C ALA A 134 8.21 2.59 -5.40
N LEU A 135 9.25 3.34 -4.99
CA LEU A 135 9.31 4.79 -5.18
C LEU A 135 9.20 5.15 -6.67
N GLY A 136 9.92 4.42 -7.54
CA GLY A 136 9.84 4.62 -8.98
C GLY A 136 8.46 4.33 -9.56
N VAL A 137 7.77 3.29 -9.09
CA VAL A 137 6.41 2.97 -9.53
C VAL A 137 5.44 4.09 -9.20
N PHE A 138 5.50 4.67 -8.00
CA PHE A 138 4.61 5.76 -7.58
C PHE A 138 4.94 7.10 -8.26
N ALA A 139 6.15 7.26 -8.79
CA ALA A 139 6.59 8.45 -9.50
C ALA A 139 6.46 8.34 -11.03
N ALA A 140 6.23 7.17 -11.61
CA ALA A 140 6.22 6.97 -13.05
C ALA A 140 5.08 7.74 -13.75
N LEU A 141 5.44 8.52 -14.77
CA LEU A 141 4.54 9.25 -15.68
C LEU A 141 4.52 8.66 -17.10
N ASP A 142 5.32 7.64 -17.35
CA ASP A 142 5.32 6.84 -18.57
C ASP A 142 4.78 5.45 -18.26
N VAL A 143 3.80 4.98 -19.05
CA VAL A 143 3.10 3.71 -18.81
C VAL A 143 4.02 2.49 -18.98
N PHE A 144 4.98 2.57 -19.92
CA PHE A 144 5.95 1.49 -20.11
C PHE A 144 6.97 1.43 -18.96
N LEU A 145 7.46 2.59 -18.51
CA LEU A 145 8.33 2.69 -17.33
C LEU A 145 7.62 2.15 -16.09
N PHE A 146 6.36 2.55 -15.88
CA PHE A 146 5.53 2.01 -14.80
C PHE A 146 5.45 0.48 -14.86
N TYR A 147 5.14 -0.08 -16.05
CA TYR A 147 5.05 -1.52 -16.24
C TYR A 147 6.35 -2.23 -15.87
N VAL A 148 7.48 -1.74 -16.38
CA VAL A 148 8.80 -2.32 -16.11
C VAL A 148 9.12 -2.31 -14.61
N LEU A 149 8.90 -1.17 -13.94
CA LEU A 149 9.15 -1.04 -12.50
C LEU A 149 8.16 -1.89 -11.68
N PHE A 150 6.88 -1.94 -12.08
CA PHE A 150 5.85 -2.78 -11.46
C PHE A 150 6.25 -4.25 -11.46
N GLU A 151 6.67 -4.79 -12.61
CA GLU A 151 7.15 -6.16 -12.74
C GLU A 151 8.47 -6.38 -11.98
N ALA A 152 9.39 -5.43 -12.02
CA ALA A 152 10.66 -5.51 -11.32
C ALA A 152 10.48 -5.65 -9.80
N THR A 153 9.40 -5.10 -9.21
CA THR A 153 9.10 -5.26 -7.77
C THR A 153 8.88 -6.71 -7.35
N LEU A 154 8.50 -7.58 -8.29
CA LEU A 154 8.29 -9.01 -8.00
C LEU A 154 9.58 -9.73 -7.63
N ILE A 155 10.72 -9.30 -8.18
CA ILE A 155 12.03 -9.92 -7.96
C ILE A 155 12.44 -9.84 -6.48
N PRO A 156 12.56 -8.67 -5.85
CA PRO A 156 12.90 -8.58 -4.43
C PRO A 156 11.95 -9.35 -3.52
N ILE A 157 10.64 -9.22 -3.75
CA ILE A 157 9.64 -9.92 -2.91
C ILE A 157 9.72 -11.44 -3.06
N TYR A 158 9.89 -11.95 -4.28
CA TYR A 158 10.06 -13.38 -4.51
C TYR A 158 11.25 -13.93 -3.70
N PHE A 159 12.39 -13.22 -3.72
CA PHE A 159 13.56 -13.62 -2.97
C PHE A 159 13.41 -13.41 -1.46
N LEU A 160 12.75 -12.36 -1.00
CA LEU A 160 12.46 -12.16 0.42
C LEU A 160 11.56 -13.29 0.98
N ILE A 161 10.50 -13.66 0.27
CA ILE A 161 9.62 -14.77 0.68
C ILE A 161 10.37 -16.10 0.59
N GLY A 162 10.94 -16.42 -0.58
CA GLY A 162 11.54 -17.73 -0.87
C GLY A 162 12.85 -18.00 -0.14
N GLY A 163 13.63 -16.96 0.19
CA GLY A 163 14.92 -17.07 0.86
C GLY A 163 14.86 -17.04 2.38
N PHE A 164 13.89 -16.31 2.95
CA PHE A 164 13.85 -15.99 4.37
C PHE A 164 12.56 -16.39 5.08
N GLY A 165 11.58 -16.89 4.36
CA GLY A 165 10.29 -17.33 4.89
C GLY A 165 10.33 -18.65 5.65
N GLY A 166 9.15 -19.09 6.10
CA GLY A 166 8.90 -20.30 6.88
C GLY A 166 9.09 -21.62 6.11
N ALA A 167 8.49 -22.69 6.61
CA ALA A 167 8.71 -24.04 6.10
C ALA A 167 8.20 -24.23 4.65
N ARG A 168 7.09 -23.57 4.29
CA ARG A 168 6.48 -23.67 2.95
C ARG A 168 6.77 -22.44 2.08
N ARG A 169 7.84 -21.69 2.37
CA ARG A 169 8.23 -20.46 1.69
C ARG A 169 8.30 -20.58 0.17
N SER A 170 8.82 -21.69 -0.35
CA SER A 170 8.93 -21.90 -1.80
C SER A 170 7.54 -21.97 -2.46
N TYR A 171 6.58 -22.67 -1.86
CA TYR A 171 5.21 -22.70 -2.34
C TYR A 171 4.56 -21.32 -2.30
N ALA A 172 4.76 -20.56 -1.21
CA ALA A 172 4.22 -19.22 -1.06
C ALA A 172 4.81 -18.25 -2.10
N ALA A 173 6.13 -18.30 -2.32
CA ALA A 173 6.84 -17.46 -3.29
C ALA A 173 6.38 -17.76 -4.73
N VAL A 174 6.28 -19.05 -5.11
CA VAL A 174 5.80 -19.45 -6.44
C VAL A 174 4.34 -19.09 -6.65
N LYS A 175 3.47 -19.29 -5.64
CA LYS A 175 2.07 -18.89 -5.73
C LYS A 175 1.92 -17.39 -5.94
N PHE A 176 2.66 -16.57 -5.17
CA PHE A 176 2.70 -15.12 -5.36
C PHE A 176 3.13 -14.76 -6.79
N LEU A 177 4.23 -15.36 -7.27
CA LEU A 177 4.78 -15.09 -8.59
C LEU A 177 3.79 -15.41 -9.71
N ILE A 178 3.12 -16.59 -9.65
CA ILE A 178 2.15 -17.00 -10.69
C ILE A 178 0.97 -16.03 -10.74
N PHE A 179 0.39 -15.65 -9.59
CA PHE A 179 -0.71 -14.68 -9.56
C PHE A 179 -0.27 -13.33 -10.12
N SER A 180 0.87 -12.82 -9.68
CA SER A 180 1.37 -11.51 -10.10
C SER A 180 1.76 -11.48 -11.57
N LEU A 181 2.46 -12.52 -12.09
CA LEU A 181 2.82 -12.63 -13.50
C LEU A 181 1.60 -12.75 -14.40
N LEU A 182 0.57 -13.51 -13.98
CA LEU A 182 -0.67 -13.60 -14.75
C LEU A 182 -1.29 -12.20 -14.93
N GLY A 183 -1.38 -11.43 -13.85
CA GLY A 183 -1.85 -10.05 -13.92
C GLY A 183 -0.96 -9.16 -14.79
N GLY A 184 0.35 -9.24 -14.59
CA GLY A 184 1.32 -8.46 -15.34
C GLY A 184 1.32 -8.76 -16.84
N LEU A 185 1.13 -10.02 -17.25
CA LEU A 185 0.99 -10.38 -18.67
C LEU A 185 -0.28 -9.82 -19.30
N LEU A 186 -1.40 -9.78 -18.56
CA LEU A 186 -2.62 -9.12 -19.03
C LEU A 186 -2.41 -7.61 -19.19
N MET A 187 -1.74 -6.98 -18.22
CA MET A 187 -1.39 -5.56 -18.30
C MET A 187 -0.43 -5.30 -19.46
N LEU A 188 0.56 -6.18 -19.71
CA LEU A 188 1.47 -6.06 -20.85
C LEU A 188 0.71 -6.06 -22.19
N ALA A 189 -0.28 -6.94 -22.34
CA ALA A 189 -1.11 -6.95 -23.54
C ALA A 189 -1.81 -5.60 -23.75
N SER A 190 -2.30 -4.97 -22.68
CA SER A 190 -2.90 -3.62 -22.74
C SER A 190 -1.86 -2.53 -23.01
N VAL A 191 -0.66 -2.62 -22.42
CA VAL A 191 0.46 -1.69 -22.71
C VAL A 191 0.86 -1.74 -24.18
N VAL A 192 0.95 -2.96 -24.76
CA VAL A 192 1.20 -3.12 -26.20
C VAL A 192 0.02 -2.58 -27.02
N GLY A 193 -1.21 -2.79 -26.57
CA GLY A 193 -2.40 -2.19 -27.20
C GLY A 193 -2.37 -0.67 -27.21
N LEU A 194 -1.93 -0.02 -26.13
CA LEU A 194 -1.74 1.43 -26.08
C LEU A 194 -0.68 1.91 -27.08
N TYR A 195 0.40 1.17 -27.24
CA TYR A 195 1.40 1.47 -28.29
C TYR A 195 0.79 1.47 -29.67
N VAL A 196 0.04 0.42 -30.02
CA VAL A 196 -0.60 0.31 -31.34
C VAL A 196 -1.57 1.47 -31.59
N VAL A 197 -2.38 1.81 -30.60
CA VAL A 197 -3.34 2.91 -30.71
C VAL A 197 -2.65 4.27 -30.82
N SER A 198 -1.59 4.50 -30.05
CA SER A 198 -0.86 5.77 -30.09
C SER A 198 0.00 5.93 -31.34
N ALA A 199 0.41 4.82 -31.99
CA ALA A 199 1.21 4.88 -33.23
C ALA A 199 0.47 5.54 -34.40
N ASP A 200 -0.87 5.50 -34.41
CA ASP A 200 -1.72 6.13 -35.42
C ASP A 200 -2.06 7.61 -35.06
N SER A 201 -1.57 8.14 -33.93
CA SER A 201 -1.78 9.53 -33.54
C SER A 201 -0.86 10.49 -34.32
N GLU A 202 -1.22 11.78 -34.36
CA GLU A 202 -0.42 12.80 -35.05
C GLU A 202 1.00 12.95 -34.46
N THR A 203 1.19 12.62 -33.18
CA THR A 203 2.48 12.70 -32.47
C THR A 203 3.31 11.42 -32.58
N GLY A 204 2.75 10.35 -33.17
CA GLY A 204 3.40 9.03 -33.24
C GLY A 204 3.25 8.23 -31.93
N PRO A 205 3.95 7.09 -31.82
CA PRO A 205 3.83 6.23 -30.64
C PRO A 205 4.33 6.93 -29.38
N THR A 206 3.54 6.84 -28.31
CA THR A 206 3.87 7.43 -27.00
C THR A 206 3.40 6.55 -25.84
N TYR A 207 4.12 6.62 -24.74
CA TYR A 207 3.72 6.04 -23.45
C TYR A 207 3.58 7.10 -22.34
N LEU A 208 3.79 8.38 -22.67
CA LEU A 208 3.57 9.47 -21.72
C LEU A 208 2.10 9.55 -21.32
N LEU A 209 1.85 9.53 -20.03
CA LEU A 209 0.49 9.50 -19.44
C LEU A 209 -0.38 10.66 -19.92
N THR A 210 0.19 11.85 -20.03
CA THR A 210 -0.51 13.07 -20.47
C THR A 210 -0.94 13.00 -21.94
N GLU A 211 -0.11 12.44 -22.81
CA GLU A 211 -0.42 12.28 -24.23
C GLU A 211 -1.40 11.12 -24.44
N LEU A 212 -1.16 9.97 -23.76
CA LEU A 212 -2.05 8.83 -23.84
C LEU A 212 -3.47 9.13 -23.37
N SER A 213 -3.64 10.00 -22.38
CA SER A 213 -4.99 10.39 -21.92
C SER A 213 -5.80 11.09 -23.03
N GLN A 214 -5.14 11.84 -23.93
CA GLN A 214 -5.79 12.47 -25.08
C GLN A 214 -6.11 11.44 -26.17
N VAL A 215 -5.17 10.52 -26.44
CA VAL A 215 -5.36 9.44 -27.43
C VAL A 215 -6.49 8.51 -27.01
N THR A 216 -6.55 8.14 -25.74
CA THR A 216 -7.55 7.19 -25.23
C THR A 216 -8.95 7.79 -25.12
N ALA A 217 -9.09 9.11 -25.03
CA ALA A 217 -10.38 9.80 -25.07
C ALA A 217 -11.14 9.63 -26.40
N GLY A 218 -10.45 9.31 -27.50
CA GLY A 218 -11.04 9.05 -28.81
C GLY A 218 -11.22 7.57 -29.18
N LEU A 219 -10.97 6.65 -28.23
CA LEU A 219 -11.04 5.21 -28.50
C LEU A 219 -12.49 4.71 -28.66
N ASP A 220 -12.63 3.69 -29.50
CA ASP A 220 -13.86 2.89 -29.51
C ASP A 220 -14.08 2.25 -28.13
N ASN A 221 -15.33 2.28 -27.68
CA ASN A 221 -15.72 1.81 -26.35
C ASN A 221 -15.30 0.35 -26.07
N ASP A 222 -15.42 -0.54 -27.06
CA ASP A 222 -15.07 -1.96 -26.85
C ASP A 222 -13.56 -2.14 -26.70
N LEU A 223 -12.75 -1.46 -27.52
CA LEU A 223 -11.31 -1.49 -27.38
C LEU A 223 -10.88 -0.88 -26.03
N GLY A 224 -11.42 0.28 -25.68
CA GLY A 224 -11.16 0.93 -24.39
C GLY A 224 -11.47 0.01 -23.18
N ARG A 225 -12.58 -0.75 -23.24
CA ARG A 225 -12.94 -1.74 -22.21
C ARG A 225 -11.95 -2.90 -22.11
N TRP A 226 -11.47 -3.44 -23.25
CA TRP A 226 -10.48 -4.53 -23.25
C TRP A 226 -9.14 -4.07 -22.66
N LEU A 227 -8.66 -2.87 -23.04
CA LEU A 227 -7.43 -2.31 -22.49
C LEU A 227 -7.57 -2.01 -20.98
N PHE A 228 -8.70 -1.44 -20.58
CA PHE A 228 -9.04 -1.24 -19.16
C PHE A 228 -9.01 -2.56 -18.37
N LEU A 229 -9.64 -3.63 -18.90
CA LEU A 229 -9.70 -4.92 -18.19
C LEU A 229 -8.32 -5.52 -17.95
N GLY A 230 -7.37 -5.38 -18.89
CA GLY A 230 -6.01 -5.86 -18.68
C GLY A 230 -5.30 -5.14 -17.54
N PHE A 231 -5.43 -3.81 -17.45
CA PHE A 231 -4.92 -3.03 -16.31
C PHE A 231 -5.67 -3.36 -15.02
N PHE A 232 -7.01 -3.35 -15.05
CA PHE A 232 -7.83 -3.55 -13.86
C PHE A 232 -7.61 -4.93 -13.22
N ILE A 233 -7.54 -6.01 -14.01
CA ILE A 233 -7.30 -7.37 -13.48
C ILE A 233 -5.92 -7.46 -12.83
N ALA A 234 -4.89 -6.88 -13.44
CA ALA A 234 -3.55 -6.83 -12.87
C ALA A 234 -3.55 -6.11 -11.50
N PHE A 235 -4.22 -4.97 -11.44
CA PHE A 235 -4.34 -4.19 -10.22
C PHE A 235 -5.22 -4.85 -9.17
N ALA A 236 -6.30 -5.53 -9.56
CA ALA A 236 -7.16 -6.29 -8.65
C ALA A 236 -6.45 -7.51 -8.03
N ILE A 237 -5.53 -8.14 -8.78
CA ILE A 237 -4.64 -9.19 -8.24
C ILE A 237 -3.67 -8.58 -7.23
N LYS A 238 -3.04 -7.44 -7.56
CA LYS A 238 -2.05 -6.78 -6.72
C LYS A 238 -2.69 -6.20 -5.46
N ALA A 239 -3.84 -5.53 -5.59
CA ALA A 239 -4.67 -5.00 -4.48
C ALA A 239 -5.66 -6.05 -3.97
N PRO A 240 -5.24 -7.14 -3.42
CA PRO A 240 -5.83 -8.47 -3.26
C PRO A 240 -7.36 -8.48 -3.10
N MET A 241 -8.08 -8.21 -4.19
CA MET A 241 -9.54 -8.22 -4.22
C MET A 241 -10.12 -9.63 -4.35
N PHE A 242 -11.32 -9.85 -3.85
CA PHE A 242 -12.10 -11.02 -4.23
C PHE A 242 -12.41 -11.01 -5.75
N PRO A 243 -12.24 -12.13 -6.47
CA PRO A 243 -11.83 -13.47 -6.04
C PRO A 243 -10.32 -13.78 -6.14
N VAL A 244 -9.50 -12.82 -6.58
CA VAL A 244 -8.07 -13.03 -6.94
C VAL A 244 -7.08 -12.83 -5.78
N HIS A 245 -7.55 -12.75 -4.54
CA HIS A 245 -6.78 -12.47 -3.31
C HIS A 245 -6.05 -13.68 -2.69
N THR A 246 -6.30 -14.90 -3.16
CA THR A 246 -5.96 -16.14 -2.42
C THR A 246 -4.46 -16.39 -2.22
N TRP A 247 -3.60 -15.65 -2.91
CA TRP A 247 -2.15 -15.68 -2.75
C TRP A 247 -1.71 -15.01 -1.44
N LEU A 248 -2.34 -13.87 -1.05
CA LEU A 248 -1.91 -13.05 0.07
C LEU A 248 -1.92 -13.77 1.42
N PRO A 249 -2.99 -14.47 1.88
CA PRO A 249 -2.97 -15.18 3.15
C PRO A 249 -1.94 -16.31 3.21
N THR A 250 -1.60 -16.89 2.06
CA THR A 250 -0.55 -17.92 1.96
C THR A 250 0.83 -17.32 2.17
N VAL A 251 1.08 -16.16 1.54
CA VAL A 251 2.35 -15.44 1.67
C VAL A 251 2.54 -14.88 3.07
N ALA A 252 1.54 -14.22 3.63
CA ALA A 252 1.61 -13.63 4.96
C ALA A 252 1.88 -14.65 6.07
N GLN A 253 1.46 -15.90 5.88
CA GLN A 253 1.76 -16.99 6.81
C GLN A 253 3.23 -17.42 6.76
N GLU A 254 3.86 -17.36 5.58
CA GLU A 254 5.20 -17.89 5.37
C GLU A 254 6.28 -16.80 5.39
N ALA A 255 5.96 -15.57 4.97
CA ALA A 255 6.90 -14.46 4.93
C ALA A 255 7.34 -14.01 6.33
N THR A 256 8.53 -13.39 6.42
CA THR A 256 8.92 -12.71 7.65
C THR A 256 8.00 -11.52 7.93
N PRO A 257 7.83 -11.10 9.18
CA PRO A 257 6.97 -9.97 9.51
C PRO A 257 7.30 -8.69 8.73
N GLY A 258 8.59 -8.36 8.61
CA GLY A 258 9.04 -7.22 7.82
C GLY A 258 8.74 -7.35 6.33
N THR A 259 8.92 -8.54 5.74
CA THR A 259 8.53 -8.82 4.36
C THR A 259 7.02 -8.66 4.16
N SER A 260 6.21 -9.11 5.12
CA SER A 260 4.75 -8.94 5.08
C SER A 260 4.35 -7.47 5.13
N VAL A 261 5.06 -6.64 5.92
CA VAL A 261 4.84 -5.18 5.93
C VAL A 261 5.14 -4.56 4.58
N LEU A 262 6.32 -4.81 4.02
CA LEU A 262 6.69 -4.26 2.71
C LEU A 262 5.71 -4.67 1.61
N LEU A 263 5.23 -5.91 1.65
CA LEU A 263 4.25 -6.42 0.71
C LEU A 263 2.89 -5.74 0.89
N VAL A 264 2.29 -5.86 2.08
CA VAL A 264 0.89 -5.44 2.30
C VAL A 264 0.77 -3.93 2.46
N SER A 265 1.74 -3.28 3.12
CA SER A 265 1.66 -1.84 3.41
C SER A 265 2.20 -0.96 2.29
N ILE A 266 3.01 -1.48 1.36
CA ILE A 266 3.59 -0.72 0.24
C ILE A 266 3.13 -1.30 -1.10
N LEU A 267 3.51 -2.53 -1.43
CA LEU A 267 3.32 -3.07 -2.78
C LEU A 267 1.86 -3.27 -3.18
N ASP A 268 1.00 -3.70 -2.25
CA ASP A 268 -0.42 -3.87 -2.55
C ASP A 268 -1.10 -2.54 -2.91
N LYS A 269 -0.55 -1.38 -2.43
CA LYS A 269 -1.01 -0.04 -2.81
C LYS A 269 -0.71 0.33 -4.25
N ILE A 270 0.27 -0.32 -4.87
CA ILE A 270 0.52 -0.13 -6.30
C ILE A 270 -0.72 -0.52 -7.12
N GLY A 271 -1.47 -1.56 -6.69
CA GLY A 271 -2.72 -1.94 -7.34
C GLY A 271 -3.78 -0.84 -7.26
N THR A 272 -4.04 -0.30 -6.07
CA THR A 272 -5.04 0.77 -5.89
C THR A 272 -4.58 2.10 -6.48
N PHE A 273 -3.29 2.43 -6.41
CA PHE A 273 -2.71 3.56 -7.12
C PHE A 273 -2.87 3.43 -8.63
N GLY A 274 -2.61 2.24 -9.19
CA GLY A 274 -2.77 1.95 -10.60
C GLY A 274 -4.23 2.07 -11.06
N MET A 275 -5.20 1.68 -10.23
CA MET A 275 -6.62 1.88 -10.54
C MET A 275 -6.94 3.37 -10.68
N ILE A 276 -6.43 4.25 -9.80
CA ILE A 276 -6.65 5.69 -9.90
C ILE A 276 -5.90 6.26 -11.11
N ARG A 277 -4.59 5.99 -11.23
CA ARG A 277 -3.71 6.63 -12.21
C ARG A 277 -3.97 6.17 -13.63
N TYR A 278 -4.17 4.87 -13.85
CA TYR A 278 -4.25 4.28 -15.18
C TYR A 278 -5.66 3.84 -15.56
N CYS A 279 -6.43 3.22 -14.66
CA CYS A 279 -7.81 2.85 -15.00
C CYS A 279 -8.71 4.08 -15.13
N LEU A 280 -8.74 4.94 -14.11
CA LEU A 280 -9.55 6.17 -14.16
C LEU A 280 -8.95 7.20 -15.12
N GLY A 281 -7.62 7.37 -15.11
CA GLY A 281 -6.94 8.41 -15.88
C GLY A 281 -6.87 8.14 -17.38
N LEU A 282 -6.76 6.89 -17.84
CA LEU A 282 -6.68 6.55 -19.26
C LEU A 282 -8.01 6.06 -19.84
N PHE A 283 -8.89 5.48 -19.04
CA PHE A 283 -10.11 4.83 -19.50
C PHE A 283 -11.34 5.27 -18.70
N PRO A 284 -11.68 6.57 -18.68
CA PRO A 284 -12.79 7.10 -17.88
C PRO A 284 -14.13 6.43 -18.20
N GLU A 285 -14.49 6.25 -19.46
CA GLU A 285 -15.74 5.62 -19.88
C GLU A 285 -15.80 4.13 -19.51
N ALA A 286 -14.70 3.39 -19.72
CA ALA A 286 -14.63 2.00 -19.33
C ALA A 286 -14.65 1.82 -17.79
N SER A 287 -14.09 2.77 -17.05
CA SER A 287 -14.16 2.80 -15.59
C SER A 287 -15.59 3.02 -15.09
N GLN A 288 -16.34 3.95 -15.69
CA GLN A 288 -17.75 4.16 -15.38
C GLN A 288 -18.60 2.92 -15.73
N TRP A 289 -18.35 2.30 -16.89
CA TRP A 289 -19.01 1.06 -17.31
C TRP A 289 -18.75 -0.09 -16.32
N ALA A 290 -17.52 -0.23 -15.81
CA ALA A 290 -17.14 -1.30 -14.89
C ALA A 290 -17.61 -1.04 -13.45
N THR A 291 -17.88 0.21 -13.08
CA THR A 291 -18.21 0.65 -11.72
C THR A 291 -19.22 -0.24 -11.00
N PRO A 292 -20.40 -0.59 -11.56
CA PRO A 292 -21.38 -1.41 -10.84
C PRO A 292 -20.83 -2.78 -10.42
N VAL A 293 -20.06 -3.42 -11.30
CA VAL A 293 -19.45 -4.73 -11.03
C VAL A 293 -18.32 -4.59 -10.00
N VAL A 294 -17.47 -3.59 -10.14
CA VAL A 294 -16.35 -3.34 -9.22
C VAL A 294 -16.85 -3.03 -7.81
N LEU A 295 -17.90 -2.21 -7.67
CA LEU A 295 -18.49 -1.89 -6.36
C LEU A 295 -19.06 -3.14 -5.67
N VAL A 296 -19.72 -4.04 -6.42
CA VAL A 296 -20.19 -5.32 -5.87
C VAL A 296 -19.01 -6.18 -5.41
N LEU A 297 -17.95 -6.34 -6.24
CA LEU A 297 -16.77 -7.09 -5.88
C LEU A 297 -16.04 -6.50 -4.66
N ALA A 298 -16.01 -5.17 -4.56
CA ALA A 298 -15.43 -4.46 -3.43
C ALA A 298 -16.19 -4.75 -2.13
N VAL A 299 -17.52 -4.66 -2.13
CA VAL A 299 -18.36 -5.00 -0.97
C VAL A 299 -18.23 -6.48 -0.61
N VAL A 300 -18.22 -7.37 -1.61
CA VAL A 300 -17.96 -8.80 -1.37
C VAL A 300 -16.59 -9.00 -0.72
N SER A 301 -15.53 -8.29 -1.16
CA SER A 301 -14.21 -8.36 -0.54
C SER A 301 -14.24 -7.94 0.91
N VAL A 302 -14.98 -6.86 1.24
CA VAL A 302 -15.15 -6.38 2.63
C VAL A 302 -15.74 -7.47 3.51
N LEU A 303 -16.88 -8.03 3.12
CA LEU A 303 -17.61 -9.01 3.93
C LEU A 303 -16.90 -10.35 3.98
N TYR A 304 -16.46 -10.85 2.83
CA TYR A 304 -15.78 -12.13 2.71
C TYR A 304 -14.44 -12.13 3.45
N GLY A 305 -13.62 -11.08 3.28
CA GLY A 305 -12.36 -10.92 3.99
C GLY A 305 -12.56 -10.89 5.51
N GLY A 306 -13.53 -10.11 6.00
CA GLY A 306 -13.88 -10.02 7.41
C GLY A 306 -14.37 -11.35 8.00
N LEU A 307 -15.25 -12.06 7.31
CA LEU A 307 -15.75 -13.36 7.75
C LEU A 307 -14.63 -14.42 7.81
N LEU A 308 -13.75 -14.45 6.81
CA LEU A 308 -12.62 -15.38 6.81
C LEU A 308 -11.58 -15.05 7.88
N ALA A 309 -11.38 -13.77 8.21
CA ALA A 309 -10.49 -13.34 9.30
C ALA A 309 -10.93 -13.95 10.65
N ILE A 310 -12.24 -13.95 10.95
CA ILE A 310 -12.80 -14.53 12.19
C ILE A 310 -12.45 -16.02 12.33
N GLY A 311 -12.48 -16.76 11.22
CA GLY A 311 -12.22 -18.21 11.20
C GLY A 311 -10.73 -18.60 11.24
N GLN A 312 -9.79 -17.63 11.24
CA GLN A 312 -8.37 -17.97 11.19
C GLN A 312 -7.83 -18.46 12.55
N ARG A 313 -6.88 -19.39 12.46
CA ARG A 313 -6.13 -19.92 13.62
C ARG A 313 -4.74 -19.34 13.71
N SER A 314 -4.19 -18.79 12.63
CA SER A 314 -2.87 -18.17 12.51
C SER A 314 -3.03 -16.65 12.50
N ILE A 315 -2.29 -15.93 13.36
CA ILE A 315 -2.38 -14.48 13.48
C ILE A 315 -1.97 -13.78 12.15
N PRO A 316 -0.85 -14.13 11.48
CA PRO A 316 -0.49 -13.51 10.20
C PRO A 316 -1.53 -13.72 9.10
N ARG A 317 -2.19 -14.91 9.04
CA ARG A 317 -3.27 -15.15 8.09
C ARG A 317 -4.52 -14.32 8.41
N LEU A 318 -4.83 -14.16 9.69
CA LEU A 318 -5.91 -13.28 10.12
C LEU A 318 -5.65 -11.86 9.58
N ILE A 319 -4.46 -11.28 9.84
CA ILE A 319 -4.08 -9.95 9.37
C ILE A 319 -4.14 -9.85 7.83
N ALA A 320 -3.77 -10.90 7.11
CA ALA A 320 -3.89 -10.90 5.65
C ALA A 320 -5.36 -10.82 5.19
N TYR A 321 -6.28 -11.54 5.83
CA TYR A 321 -7.70 -11.46 5.50
C TYR A 321 -8.35 -10.15 5.93
N THR A 322 -7.88 -9.52 7.03
CA THR A 322 -8.31 -8.15 7.36
C THR A 322 -7.89 -7.17 6.26
N SER A 323 -6.70 -7.34 5.69
CA SER A 323 -6.23 -6.52 4.57
C SER A 323 -7.07 -6.73 3.31
N VAL A 324 -7.50 -7.96 2.98
CA VAL A 324 -8.46 -8.20 1.88
C VAL A 324 -9.75 -7.41 2.08
N SER A 325 -10.27 -7.36 3.32
CA SER A 325 -11.45 -6.56 3.68
C SER A 325 -11.20 -5.06 3.48
N HIS A 326 -10.08 -4.55 3.99
CA HIS A 326 -9.74 -3.12 3.88
C HIS A 326 -9.45 -2.69 2.44
N PHE A 327 -8.82 -3.53 1.61
CA PHE A 327 -8.68 -3.25 0.19
C PHE A 327 -10.03 -3.21 -0.53
N GLY A 328 -11.01 -4.01 -0.09
CA GLY A 328 -12.39 -3.86 -0.55
C GLY A 328 -12.95 -2.45 -0.31
N LEU A 329 -12.72 -1.87 0.90
CA LEU A 329 -13.13 -0.49 1.20
C LEU A 329 -12.35 0.55 0.37
N ILE A 330 -11.03 0.36 0.19
CA ILE A 330 -10.22 1.27 -0.63
C ILE A 330 -10.74 1.28 -2.08
N VAL A 331 -10.99 0.12 -2.67
CA VAL A 331 -11.50 0.03 -4.04
C VAL A 331 -12.94 0.56 -4.14
N LEU A 332 -13.78 0.31 -3.13
CA LEU A 332 -15.10 0.93 -3.03
C LEU A 332 -14.98 2.46 -3.14
N GLY A 333 -14.09 3.07 -2.34
CA GLY A 333 -13.87 4.52 -2.36
C GLY A 333 -13.34 5.07 -3.68
N ILE A 334 -12.52 4.30 -4.42
CA ILE A 334 -12.03 4.69 -5.75
C ILE A 334 -13.18 4.75 -6.76
N PHE A 335 -14.04 3.72 -6.79
CA PHE A 335 -15.05 3.54 -7.85
C PHE A 335 -16.44 4.10 -7.52
N VAL A 336 -16.65 4.69 -6.34
CA VAL A 336 -17.88 5.51 -6.12
C VAL A 336 -17.84 6.85 -6.86
N LEU A 337 -16.70 7.21 -7.44
CA LEU A 337 -16.49 8.34 -8.34
C LEU A 337 -17.03 9.66 -7.76
N ASN A 338 -16.66 9.99 -6.54
CA ASN A 338 -16.91 11.28 -5.90
C ASN A 338 -15.74 11.65 -4.97
N SER A 339 -15.63 12.92 -4.57
CA SER A 339 -14.49 13.44 -3.82
C SER A 339 -14.36 12.82 -2.43
N TYR A 340 -15.46 12.53 -1.73
CA TYR A 340 -15.41 11.86 -0.43
C TYR A 340 -14.80 10.47 -0.54
N GLY A 341 -15.26 9.66 -1.51
CA GLY A 341 -14.78 8.30 -1.71
C GLY A 341 -13.31 8.27 -2.11
N GLN A 342 -12.89 9.07 -3.08
CA GLN A 342 -11.51 9.06 -3.56
C GLN A 342 -10.52 9.67 -2.58
N THR A 343 -10.85 10.78 -1.90
CA THR A 343 -10.04 11.33 -0.81
C THR A 343 -9.93 10.30 0.33
N GLY A 344 -11.06 9.71 0.74
CA GLY A 344 -11.11 8.69 1.76
C GLY A 344 -10.26 7.47 1.40
N SER A 345 -10.35 6.99 0.16
CA SER A 345 -9.58 5.85 -0.37
C SER A 345 -8.07 6.12 -0.37
N THR A 346 -7.65 7.28 -0.88
CA THR A 346 -6.23 7.65 -0.92
C THR A 346 -5.66 7.80 0.49
N LEU A 347 -6.39 8.48 1.38
CA LEU A 347 -6.02 8.59 2.79
C LEU A 347 -5.98 7.21 3.45
N TYR A 348 -6.88 6.29 3.06
CA TYR A 348 -6.92 4.94 3.60
C TYR A 348 -5.72 4.10 3.13
N MET A 349 -5.23 4.28 1.91
CA MET A 349 -3.98 3.63 1.48
C MET A 349 -2.84 3.95 2.45
N PHE A 350 -2.70 5.20 2.87
CA PHE A 350 -1.69 5.62 3.85
C PHE A 350 -1.96 5.04 5.25
N ASN A 351 -3.15 5.25 5.77
CA ASN A 351 -3.51 4.88 7.14
C ASN A 351 -3.56 3.37 7.36
N HIS A 352 -4.06 2.59 6.39
CA HIS A 352 -3.98 1.14 6.38
C HIS A 352 -2.52 0.67 6.33
N GLY A 353 -1.65 1.38 5.57
CA GLY A 353 -0.23 1.09 5.54
C GLY A 353 0.41 1.15 6.93
N LEU A 354 0.17 2.22 7.69
CA LEU A 354 0.68 2.39 9.06
C LEU A 354 0.10 1.35 10.03
N SER A 355 -1.23 1.19 10.01
CA SER A 355 -1.96 0.30 10.93
C SER A 355 -1.55 -1.16 10.74
N THR A 356 -1.51 -1.63 9.49
CA THR A 356 -1.15 -3.00 9.15
C THR A 356 0.33 -3.27 9.40
N ALA A 357 1.21 -2.28 9.15
CA ALA A 357 2.62 -2.38 9.51
C ALA A 357 2.80 -2.58 11.02
N ALA A 358 2.16 -1.75 11.84
CA ALA A 358 2.23 -1.89 13.30
C ALA A 358 1.72 -3.28 13.75
N LEU A 359 0.61 -3.75 13.19
CA LEU A 359 0.01 -5.04 13.56
C LEU A 359 0.88 -6.24 13.14
N PHE A 360 1.48 -6.24 11.94
CA PHE A 360 2.41 -7.28 11.53
C PHE A 360 3.69 -7.28 12.35
N LEU A 361 4.27 -6.10 12.66
CA LEU A 361 5.51 -6.02 13.43
C LEU A 361 5.31 -6.49 14.88
N VAL A 362 4.27 -6.01 15.57
CA VAL A 362 3.99 -6.45 16.94
C VAL A 362 3.68 -7.95 17.00
N THR A 363 2.96 -8.47 16.01
CA THR A 363 2.74 -9.92 15.84
C THR A 363 4.04 -10.66 15.60
N GLY A 364 4.95 -10.12 14.80
CA GLY A 364 6.27 -10.67 14.58
C GLY A 364 7.10 -10.75 15.87
N PHE A 365 7.06 -9.71 16.69
CA PHE A 365 7.74 -9.71 18.00
C PHE A 365 7.12 -10.74 18.96
N LEU A 366 5.80 -10.91 18.93
CA LEU A 366 5.10 -11.95 19.68
C LEU A 366 5.54 -13.36 19.24
N ILE A 367 5.53 -13.62 17.92
CA ILE A 367 5.93 -14.91 17.33
C ILE A 367 7.42 -15.20 17.59
N SER A 368 8.30 -14.22 17.50
CA SER A 368 9.73 -14.42 17.72
C SER A 368 10.06 -14.90 19.14
N ARG A 369 9.23 -14.56 20.13
CA ARG A 369 9.36 -14.95 21.52
C ARG A 369 8.79 -16.34 21.80
N ARG A 370 7.66 -16.67 21.18
CA ARG A 370 6.95 -17.94 21.42
C ARG A 370 7.32 -19.05 20.45
N GLY A 371 7.71 -18.68 19.21
CA GLY A 371 7.98 -19.63 18.13
C GLY A 371 6.74 -20.23 17.49
N SER A 372 5.55 -19.69 17.75
CA SER A 372 4.27 -20.15 17.16
C SER A 372 3.48 -18.98 16.59
N GLN A 373 2.75 -19.25 15.49
CA GLN A 373 1.80 -18.32 14.86
C GLN A 373 0.35 -18.60 15.31
N GLN A 374 0.10 -19.69 16.06
CA GLN A 374 -1.23 -20.15 16.37
C GLN A 374 -1.83 -19.41 17.57
N ILE A 375 -3.03 -18.86 17.39
CA ILE A 375 -3.75 -18.11 18.44
C ILE A 375 -3.89 -18.95 19.72
N ARG A 376 -4.19 -20.25 19.60
CA ARG A 376 -4.40 -21.16 20.73
C ARG A 376 -3.17 -21.41 21.61
N ASP A 377 -1.97 -21.07 21.11
CA ASP A 377 -0.70 -21.30 21.82
C ASP A 377 -0.34 -20.12 22.74
N TYR A 378 -1.26 -19.15 22.87
CA TYR A 378 -1.13 -17.95 23.67
C TYR A 378 -2.25 -17.88 24.71
N GLY A 379 -2.15 -16.96 25.64
CA GLY A 379 -3.11 -16.60 26.68
C GLY A 379 -2.44 -15.83 27.78
N GLY A 380 -3.05 -14.74 28.27
CA GLY A 380 -2.55 -13.94 29.39
C GLY A 380 -1.19 -13.26 29.12
N VAL A 381 -0.88 -12.92 27.87
CA VAL A 381 0.39 -12.26 27.51
C VAL A 381 0.55 -10.91 28.20
N GLU A 382 -0.56 -10.18 28.45
CA GLU A 382 -0.54 -8.87 29.13
C GLU A 382 0.08 -8.91 30.54
N ALA A 383 -0.05 -10.03 31.24
CA ALA A 383 0.50 -10.21 32.57
C ALA A 383 2.04 -10.30 32.59
N VAL A 384 2.67 -10.73 31.50
CA VAL A 384 4.11 -10.96 31.38
C VAL A 384 4.81 -9.97 30.46
N ALA A 385 4.10 -9.41 29.47
CA ALA A 385 4.61 -8.47 28.48
C ALA A 385 3.60 -7.33 28.22
N PRO A 386 3.39 -6.42 29.20
CA PRO A 386 2.37 -5.38 29.13
C PRO A 386 2.60 -4.37 28.01
N VAL A 387 3.84 -3.99 27.69
CA VAL A 387 4.13 -3.04 26.59
C VAL A 387 3.79 -3.68 25.24
N LEU A 388 4.12 -4.96 25.03
CA LEU A 388 3.76 -5.71 23.83
C LEU A 388 2.22 -5.82 23.71
N ALA A 389 1.52 -6.12 24.80
CA ALA A 389 0.06 -6.22 24.81
C ALA A 389 -0.60 -4.85 24.52
N GLY A 390 -0.12 -3.77 25.12
CA GLY A 390 -0.61 -2.42 24.88
C GLY A 390 -0.38 -1.94 23.44
N THR A 391 0.80 -2.23 22.87
CA THR A 391 1.10 -1.90 21.46
C THR A 391 0.26 -2.74 20.48
N PHE A 392 0.02 -4.02 20.79
CA PHE A 392 -0.90 -4.86 20.02
C PHE A 392 -2.35 -4.34 20.09
N LEU A 393 -2.79 -3.90 21.27
CA LEU A 393 -4.12 -3.30 21.43
C LEU A 393 -4.28 -2.05 20.56
N LEU A 394 -3.32 -1.12 20.64
CA LEU A 394 -3.39 0.13 19.86
C LEU A 394 -3.36 -0.14 18.34
N ALA A 395 -2.49 -1.04 17.88
CA ALA A 395 -2.44 -1.47 16.47
C ALA A 395 -3.74 -2.16 16.03
N GLY A 396 -4.32 -3.00 16.88
CA GLY A 396 -5.60 -3.66 16.63
C GLY A 396 -6.77 -2.70 16.60
N LEU A 397 -6.85 -1.77 17.56
CA LEU A 397 -7.88 -0.72 17.60
C LEU A 397 -7.79 0.22 16.38
N SER A 398 -6.58 0.47 15.90
CA SER A 398 -6.36 1.18 14.63
C SER A 398 -6.88 0.38 13.44
N SER A 399 -6.63 -0.92 13.40
CA SER A 399 -7.11 -1.79 12.31
C SER A 399 -8.63 -1.95 12.25
N LEU A 400 -9.35 -1.77 13.36
CA LEU A 400 -10.82 -1.75 13.39
C LEU A 400 -11.40 -0.33 13.23
N SER A 401 -10.55 0.64 12.86
CA SER A 401 -10.95 2.02 12.62
C SER A 401 -11.63 2.71 13.81
N LEU A 402 -11.06 2.57 15.03
CA LEU A 402 -11.60 3.25 16.21
C LEU A 402 -11.49 4.78 16.05
N PRO A 403 -12.56 5.56 16.37
CA PRO A 403 -12.49 7.02 16.38
C PRO A 403 -11.32 7.56 17.21
N GLY A 404 -10.59 8.55 16.67
CA GLY A 404 -9.35 9.07 17.24
C GLY A 404 -8.07 8.40 16.73
N LEU A 405 -8.19 7.35 15.91
CA LEU A 405 -7.09 6.73 15.19
C LEU A 405 -7.22 6.94 13.68
N SER A 406 -6.10 7.04 12.98
CA SER A 406 -6.04 7.52 11.61
C SER A 406 -6.92 6.77 10.59
N PRO A 407 -7.11 5.44 10.64
CA PRO A 407 -7.97 4.74 9.68
C PRO A 407 -9.45 5.12 9.76
N PHE A 408 -9.94 5.57 10.94
CA PHE A 408 -11.34 5.95 11.09
C PHE A 408 -11.77 7.05 10.12
N ILE A 409 -10.97 8.10 9.97
CA ILE A 409 -11.33 9.24 9.12
C ILE A 409 -11.42 8.80 7.65
N SER A 410 -10.47 7.99 7.20
CA SER A 410 -10.45 7.49 5.84
C SER A 410 -11.61 6.53 5.56
N GLU A 411 -11.91 5.61 6.47
CA GLU A 411 -13.04 4.70 6.34
C GLU A 411 -14.38 5.43 6.35
N PHE A 412 -14.53 6.40 7.24
CA PHE A 412 -15.72 7.26 7.32
C PHE A 412 -15.96 8.02 6.01
N LEU A 413 -14.92 8.61 5.41
CA LEU A 413 -15.03 9.30 4.12
C LEU A 413 -15.43 8.33 2.98
N VAL A 414 -14.85 7.12 2.95
CA VAL A 414 -15.24 6.09 1.97
C VAL A 414 -16.72 5.73 2.11
N LEU A 415 -17.20 5.56 3.34
CA LEU A 415 -18.61 5.23 3.60
C LEU A 415 -19.55 6.38 3.24
N LEU A 416 -19.14 7.64 3.49
CA LEU A 416 -19.90 8.81 3.04
C LEU A 416 -19.97 8.87 1.51
N GLY A 417 -18.85 8.64 0.82
CA GLY A 417 -18.81 8.57 -0.64
C GLY A 417 -19.69 7.45 -1.20
N ALA A 418 -19.63 6.27 -0.57
CA ALA A 418 -20.47 5.13 -0.94
C ALA A 418 -21.96 5.43 -0.72
N PHE A 419 -22.31 6.08 0.40
CA PHE A 419 -23.69 6.49 0.68
C PHE A 419 -24.20 7.52 -0.31
N ALA A 420 -23.38 8.51 -0.67
CA ALA A 420 -23.73 9.54 -1.64
C ALA A 420 -23.92 8.95 -3.05
N HIS A 421 -23.15 7.92 -3.43
CA HIS A 421 -23.30 7.21 -4.69
C HIS A 421 -24.56 6.34 -4.70
N ASN A 422 -24.70 5.46 -3.71
CA ASN A 422 -25.87 4.63 -3.47
C ASN A 422 -25.81 4.02 -2.07
N TRP A 423 -26.83 4.29 -1.24
CA TRP A 423 -26.89 3.88 0.14
C TRP A 423 -26.74 2.37 0.40
N TRP A 424 -27.10 1.51 -0.54
CA TRP A 424 -26.95 0.07 -0.43
C TRP A 424 -25.50 -0.37 -0.27
N TYR A 425 -24.58 0.22 -1.04
CA TYR A 425 -23.14 -0.11 -0.91
C TYR A 425 -22.60 0.27 0.47
N ALA A 426 -23.00 1.45 0.99
CA ALA A 426 -22.61 1.86 2.33
C ALA A 426 -23.22 0.94 3.41
N ALA A 427 -24.50 0.56 3.28
CA ALA A 427 -25.20 -0.29 4.23
C ALA A 427 -24.52 -1.67 4.38
N PHE A 428 -24.08 -2.27 3.28
CA PHE A 428 -23.33 -3.52 3.33
C PHE A 428 -21.87 -3.33 3.78
N ALA A 429 -21.20 -2.26 3.34
CA ALA A 429 -19.81 -1.99 3.71
C ALA A 429 -19.65 -1.71 5.23
N VAL A 430 -20.62 -1.03 5.86
CA VAL A 430 -20.63 -0.80 7.33
C VAL A 430 -20.59 -2.11 8.13
N LEU A 431 -21.13 -3.21 7.61
CA LEU A 431 -21.03 -4.51 8.29
C LEU A 431 -19.56 -4.96 8.41
N GLY A 432 -18.67 -4.49 7.52
CA GLY A 432 -17.23 -4.71 7.62
C GLY A 432 -16.64 -4.16 8.92
N ILE A 433 -17.11 -3.03 9.43
CA ILE A 433 -16.67 -2.45 10.72
C ILE A 433 -17.05 -3.39 11.87
N VAL A 434 -18.28 -3.93 11.85
CA VAL A 434 -18.74 -4.88 12.87
C VAL A 434 -17.89 -6.14 12.86
N LEU A 435 -17.58 -6.67 11.67
CA LEU A 435 -16.68 -7.81 11.52
C LEU A 435 -15.26 -7.48 11.99
N ALA A 436 -14.77 -6.26 11.71
CA ALA A 436 -13.45 -5.81 12.14
C ALA A 436 -13.35 -5.77 13.67
N ALA A 437 -14.34 -5.21 14.35
CA ALA A 437 -14.40 -5.23 15.81
C ALA A 437 -14.38 -6.66 16.35
N LEU A 438 -15.14 -7.56 15.74
CA LEU A 438 -15.23 -8.95 16.17
C LEU A 438 -13.89 -9.69 16.04
N TYR A 439 -13.24 -9.68 14.87
CA TYR A 439 -11.99 -10.44 14.68
C TYR A 439 -10.81 -9.86 15.48
N ILE A 440 -10.71 -8.55 15.63
CA ILE A 440 -9.64 -7.92 16.42
C ILE A 440 -9.84 -8.19 17.91
N LEU A 441 -11.01 -7.88 18.45
CA LEU A 441 -11.26 -8.01 19.90
C LEU A 441 -11.22 -9.46 20.37
N LEU A 442 -11.75 -10.40 19.57
CA LEU A 442 -11.64 -11.84 19.88
C LEU A 442 -10.18 -12.32 19.85
N THR A 443 -9.37 -11.82 18.91
CA THR A 443 -7.94 -12.17 18.86
C THR A 443 -7.20 -11.60 20.05
N TYR A 444 -7.44 -10.33 20.39
CA TYR A 444 -6.86 -9.69 21.58
C TYR A 444 -7.23 -10.47 22.84
N GLN A 445 -8.52 -10.76 23.02
CA GLN A 445 -9.01 -11.50 24.18
C GLN A 445 -8.33 -12.87 24.32
N ARG A 446 -8.20 -13.61 23.22
CA ARG A 446 -7.63 -14.97 23.25
C ARG A 446 -6.12 -15.00 23.44
N VAL A 447 -5.41 -13.97 22.99
CA VAL A 447 -3.94 -13.93 23.00
C VAL A 447 -3.44 -13.20 24.23
N MET A 448 -4.02 -12.04 24.56
CA MET A 448 -3.48 -11.12 25.56
C MET A 448 -4.06 -11.30 26.94
N THR A 449 -5.37 -11.59 27.05
CA THR A 449 -6.05 -11.63 28.35
C THR A 449 -6.25 -13.06 28.90
N GLY A 450 -6.74 -13.17 30.11
CA GLY A 450 -7.03 -14.44 30.79
C GLY A 450 -5.84 -15.07 31.52
N PRO A 451 -5.94 -16.35 31.91
CA PRO A 451 -4.86 -17.03 32.60
C PRO A 451 -3.61 -17.15 31.71
N THR A 452 -2.45 -16.88 32.30
CA THR A 452 -1.17 -16.98 31.59
C THR A 452 -0.91 -18.42 31.16
N HIS A 453 -0.85 -18.65 29.85
CA HIS A 453 -0.53 -19.96 29.30
C HIS A 453 0.90 -20.36 29.68
N PRO A 454 1.18 -21.61 30.11
CA PRO A 454 2.52 -22.02 30.56
C PRO A 454 3.65 -21.71 29.58
N SER A 455 3.36 -21.75 28.29
CA SER A 455 4.33 -21.50 27.23
C SER A 455 4.74 -20.03 27.06
N VAL A 456 4.04 -19.09 27.68
CA VAL A 456 4.34 -17.65 27.64
C VAL A 456 4.80 -17.10 29.00
N ALA A 457 4.77 -17.89 30.07
CA ALA A 457 5.09 -17.45 31.43
C ALA A 457 6.48 -16.81 31.57
N GLY A 458 7.46 -17.20 30.74
CA GLY A 458 8.82 -16.60 30.69
C GLY A 458 9.04 -15.60 29.58
N MET A 459 7.98 -15.13 28.91
CA MET A 459 8.10 -14.21 27.78
C MET A 459 8.64 -12.84 28.24
N LYS A 460 9.67 -12.35 27.54
CA LYS A 460 10.23 -11.00 27.77
C LYS A 460 9.39 -9.99 27.02
N ASP A 461 9.21 -8.81 27.62
CA ASP A 461 8.54 -7.67 26.95
C ASP A 461 9.40 -7.05 25.84
N LEU A 462 8.87 -6.07 25.12
CA LEU A 462 9.55 -5.36 24.04
C LEU A 462 10.85 -4.72 24.55
N ASN A 463 11.91 -4.87 23.75
CA ASN A 463 13.15 -4.15 23.98
C ASN A 463 13.14 -2.75 23.34
N LEU A 464 14.13 -1.91 23.67
CA LEU A 464 14.18 -0.51 23.23
C LEU A 464 14.17 -0.36 21.70
N ARG A 465 14.83 -1.27 20.97
CA ARG A 465 14.84 -1.26 19.49
C ARG A 465 13.44 -1.54 18.92
N GLU A 466 12.74 -2.52 19.47
CA GLU A 466 11.38 -2.90 19.05
C GLU A 466 10.37 -1.79 19.35
N VAL A 467 10.49 -1.18 20.52
CA VAL A 467 9.71 0.03 20.86
C VAL A 467 10.05 1.16 19.90
N GLY A 468 11.33 1.40 19.61
CA GLY A 468 11.77 2.44 18.66
C GLY A 468 11.27 2.20 17.22
N ALA A 469 11.07 0.94 16.83
CA ALA A 469 10.45 0.62 15.53
C ALA A 469 8.94 0.86 15.52
N LEU A 470 8.22 0.54 16.61
CA LEU A 470 6.76 0.71 16.67
C LEU A 470 6.34 2.15 16.97
N ALA A 471 7.11 2.87 17.77
CA ALA A 471 6.73 4.18 18.27
C ALA A 471 6.37 5.21 17.18
N PRO A 472 7.14 5.37 16.07
CA PRO A 472 6.79 6.30 15.02
C PRO A 472 5.47 5.93 14.31
N LEU A 473 5.20 4.64 14.12
CA LEU A 473 3.94 4.18 13.51
C LEU A 473 2.75 4.50 14.42
N LEU A 474 2.84 4.14 15.69
CA LEU A 474 1.77 4.38 16.67
C LEU A 474 1.53 5.87 16.89
N LEU A 475 2.60 6.67 16.91
CA LEU A 475 2.50 8.13 16.99
C LEU A 475 1.76 8.70 15.79
N LEU A 476 2.13 8.31 14.57
CA LEU A 476 1.48 8.77 13.34
C LEU A 476 0.02 8.34 13.27
N ILE A 477 -0.31 7.12 13.71
CA ILE A 477 -1.68 6.63 13.79
C ILE A 477 -2.54 7.53 14.68
N VAL A 478 -2.03 7.95 15.84
CA VAL A 478 -2.74 8.85 16.77
C VAL A 478 -2.79 10.27 16.21
N VAL A 479 -1.65 10.82 15.79
CA VAL A 479 -1.57 12.21 15.28
C VAL A 479 -2.51 12.41 14.08
N LEU A 480 -2.47 11.52 13.08
CA LEU A 480 -3.33 11.62 11.91
C LEU A 480 -4.80 11.28 12.19
N GLY A 481 -5.09 10.63 13.31
CA GLY A 481 -6.46 10.43 13.80
C GLY A 481 -7.12 11.73 14.25
N PHE A 482 -6.34 12.70 14.74
CA PHE A 482 -6.81 14.02 15.17
C PHE A 482 -6.52 15.13 14.15
N PHE A 483 -5.43 15.00 13.37
CA PHE A 483 -4.96 16.03 12.44
C PHE A 483 -4.70 15.46 11.04
N PRO A 484 -5.73 15.03 10.29
CA PRO A 484 -5.58 14.48 8.93
C PRO A 484 -5.28 15.56 7.89
N LYS A 485 -5.52 16.83 8.20
CA LYS A 485 -5.43 17.98 7.27
C LYS A 485 -4.13 18.03 6.46
N PRO A 486 -2.93 17.75 7.00
CA PRO A 486 -1.71 17.78 6.19
C PRO A 486 -1.74 16.84 5.00
N LEU A 487 -2.28 15.62 5.18
CA LEU A 487 -2.40 14.65 4.08
C LEU A 487 -3.57 14.97 3.15
N THR A 488 -4.74 15.32 3.70
CA THR A 488 -5.90 15.65 2.85
C THR A 488 -5.67 16.90 2.01
N ALA A 489 -4.90 17.88 2.50
CA ALA A 489 -4.54 19.05 1.73
C ALA A 489 -3.70 18.70 0.49
N ILE A 490 -2.80 17.72 0.60
CA ILE A 490 -1.98 17.21 -0.52
C ILE A 490 -2.83 16.36 -1.47
N ILE A 491 -3.76 15.56 -0.94
CA ILE A 491 -4.55 14.59 -1.70
C ILE A 491 -5.66 15.27 -2.52
N ASN A 492 -6.38 16.23 -1.93
CA ASN A 492 -7.61 16.77 -2.51
C ASN A 492 -7.46 17.39 -3.91
N PRO A 493 -6.40 18.16 -4.23
CA PRO A 493 -6.23 18.69 -5.58
C PRO A 493 -6.12 17.58 -6.63
N ALA A 494 -5.28 16.56 -6.37
CA ALA A 494 -5.12 15.43 -7.28
C ALA A 494 -6.39 14.57 -7.44
N VAL A 495 -7.22 14.51 -6.40
CA VAL A 495 -8.55 13.88 -6.48
C VAL A 495 -9.49 14.70 -7.37
N ALA A 496 -9.50 16.03 -7.21
CA ALA A 496 -10.31 16.92 -8.04
C ALA A 496 -9.96 16.77 -9.53
N ASP A 497 -8.66 16.81 -9.86
CA ASP A 497 -8.14 16.60 -11.22
C ASP A 497 -8.55 15.23 -11.79
N THR A 498 -8.52 14.19 -10.95
CA THR A 498 -8.90 12.84 -11.38
C THR A 498 -10.39 12.74 -11.68
N LEU A 499 -11.24 13.36 -10.86
CA LEU A 499 -12.70 13.38 -11.08
C LEU A 499 -13.07 14.22 -12.30
N GLU A 500 -12.41 15.35 -12.52
CA GLU A 500 -12.57 16.17 -13.73
C GLU A 500 -12.22 15.34 -14.98
N GLN A 501 -11.11 14.62 -14.95
CA GLN A 501 -10.66 13.74 -16.04
C GLN A 501 -11.66 12.61 -16.32
N VAL A 502 -12.32 12.08 -15.29
CA VAL A 502 -13.39 11.08 -15.44
C VAL A 502 -14.71 11.71 -15.91
N GLY A 503 -14.83 13.04 -15.87
CA GLY A 503 -16.04 13.76 -16.28
C GLY A 503 -17.20 13.62 -15.28
N VAL A 504 -16.90 13.46 -14.00
CA VAL A 504 -17.91 13.34 -12.94
C VAL A 504 -17.82 14.50 -11.96
N THR A 505 -18.97 14.94 -11.48
CA THR A 505 -19.11 15.98 -10.46
C THR A 505 -19.70 15.38 -9.18
N ASP A 506 -19.34 15.96 -8.05
CA ASP A 506 -19.92 15.53 -6.78
C ASP A 506 -21.45 15.64 -6.77
N PRO A 507 -22.15 14.66 -6.18
CA PRO A 507 -23.58 14.73 -6.00
C PRO A 507 -23.95 15.95 -5.14
N ALA A 508 -25.08 16.57 -5.44
CA ALA A 508 -25.59 17.69 -4.65
C ALA A 508 -25.76 17.29 -3.17
N PRO A 509 -25.53 18.21 -2.22
CA PRO A 509 -25.70 17.91 -0.80
C PRO A 509 -27.10 17.36 -0.52
N ALA A 510 -27.20 16.26 0.23
CA ALA A 510 -28.47 15.62 0.57
C ALA A 510 -29.38 16.51 1.48
N VAL A 511 -28.78 17.49 2.17
CA VAL A 511 -29.50 18.51 2.92
C VAL A 511 -29.54 19.77 2.06
N PRO A 512 -30.72 20.34 1.76
CA PRO A 512 -30.80 21.61 1.06
C PRO A 512 -30.00 22.64 1.82
N GLY A 513 -28.86 23.05 1.26
CA GLY A 513 -28.03 24.11 1.85
C GLY A 513 -28.89 25.34 2.04
N GLY A 514 -28.73 26.02 3.18
CA GLY A 514 -29.33 27.31 3.39
C GLY A 514 -29.02 28.20 2.18
N THR A 515 -30.06 28.75 1.59
CA THR A 515 -30.00 29.71 0.50
C THR A 515 -28.85 30.66 0.70
N SER A 516 -27.94 30.78 -0.26
CA SER A 516 -27.00 31.88 -0.36
C SER A 516 -27.81 33.20 -0.41
N ALA A 517 -27.95 33.79 0.76
CA ALA A 517 -28.41 35.17 0.88
C ALA A 517 -27.30 36.11 0.42
N SER A 518 -27.15 36.25 -0.90
CA SER A 518 -26.33 37.34 -1.46
C SER A 518 -26.49 37.37 -2.96
N ALA A 519 -27.63 37.84 -3.49
CA ALA A 519 -27.78 38.45 -4.81
C ALA A 519 -29.20 39.02 -5.06
N GLU A 520 -29.75 39.74 -4.08
CA GLU A 520 -30.93 40.58 -4.34
C GLU A 520 -30.89 41.83 -3.44
N GLU A 521 -29.92 42.70 -3.69
CA GLU A 521 -29.98 44.09 -3.25
C GLU A 521 -29.06 44.92 -4.15
N GLU A 522 -29.50 45.17 -5.38
CA GLU A 522 -29.13 46.34 -6.19
C GLU A 522 -29.92 46.32 -7.50
N SER A 523 -31.21 46.65 -7.38
CA SER A 523 -31.95 47.29 -8.51
C SER A 523 -33.32 47.72 -8.04
N GLN A 524 -33.40 48.93 -7.51
CA GLN A 524 -34.57 49.84 -7.70
C GLN A 524 -34.24 51.23 -7.15
N PRO A 525 -34.93 52.26 -7.68
CA PRO A 525 -34.44 53.19 -8.68
C PRO A 525 -33.98 54.50 -8.09
#